data_b0372082f9f0e7375352611339de2685
#
_entry.id   b0372082f9f0e7375352611339de2685
#
_cell.length_a   1.000
_cell.length_b   1.000
_cell.length_c   1.000
_cell.angle_alpha   90.00
_cell.angle_beta   90.00
_cell.angle_gamma   90.00
#
_symmetry.space_group_name_H-M   'P 1'
#
loop_
_entity.id
_entity.type
_entity.pdbx_description
1 polymer ?
#
loop_
_entity_poly.entity_id
_entity_poly.type
_entity_poly.pdbx_seq_one_letter_code
_entity_poly.pdbx_strand_id
1 'polypeptide(L)'
;MPESPRLDHLYVNGYVESRPRTARGMGKTAIRPVDRETHGKRLIEEIDAVFEKEQEARDSQVLDPELRADGTYLTLEGGEVAFGLKLDSLTRMTRHQKTPKRPQWLLLTVHPATENFPERATIWVSDEFRYKFIKLFKDYLTVDTKHNRPKNNALVANISHVQATFLDDLWTSKGMPPYDGWWDLWLENSRVDNELLQRVLAAFELEESQQRTRINDSLIVRVHATQKKIKHLIATPLPLTEIRAPSFIDSFDDLSFSEQSEYVLDLDARVSSAQAGAPVVCHLD
;
A
#
# COMPACT_ATOMS: atom_id res chain seq x y z
N MET A 1 34.40 -38.59 -18.52
CA MET A 1 33.80 -37.25 -18.61
C MET A 1 33.92 -36.64 -17.22
N PRO A 2 34.52 -35.47 -17.03
CA PRO A 2 34.52 -34.86 -15.72
C PRO A 2 33.08 -34.49 -15.39
N GLU A 3 32.60 -34.93 -14.20
CA GLU A 3 31.31 -34.53 -13.66
C GLU A 3 31.32 -33.01 -13.51
N SER A 4 30.33 -32.33 -14.12
CA SER A 4 30.14 -30.91 -13.90
C SER A 4 29.92 -30.66 -12.42
N PRO A 5 30.62 -29.69 -11.82
CA PRO A 5 30.40 -29.38 -10.41
C PRO A 5 28.94 -28.97 -10.21
N ARG A 6 28.24 -29.65 -9.33
CA ARG A 6 26.91 -29.24 -8.90
C ARG A 6 27.05 -27.91 -8.18
N LEU A 7 26.41 -26.87 -8.72
CA LEU A 7 26.35 -25.56 -8.08
C LEU A 7 25.19 -25.58 -7.07
N ASP A 8 25.51 -25.37 -5.79
CA ASP A 8 24.59 -25.80 -4.75
C ASP A 8 23.68 -24.75 -4.16
N HIS A 9 23.88 -23.51 -4.15
CA HIS A 9 22.91 -22.53 -3.67
C HIS A 9 23.35 -21.09 -3.92
N LEU A 10 22.44 -20.30 -4.38
CA LEU A 10 22.55 -18.83 -4.41
C LEU A 10 22.19 -18.28 -3.02
N TYR A 11 23.14 -17.76 -2.27
CA TYR A 11 22.86 -16.97 -1.08
C TYR A 11 22.54 -15.54 -1.50
N VAL A 12 21.27 -15.17 -1.42
CA VAL A 12 20.86 -13.77 -1.59
C VAL A 12 21.13 -13.05 -0.27
N ASN A 13 22.29 -12.42 -0.16
CA ASN A 13 22.59 -11.51 0.93
C ASN A 13 21.91 -10.16 0.63
N GLY A 14 20.88 -9.85 1.37
CA GLY A 14 20.19 -8.56 1.25
C GLY A 14 18.74 -8.66 0.81
N TYR A 15 17.99 -9.57 1.43
CA TYR A 15 16.54 -9.52 1.28
C TYR A 15 16.00 -8.28 1.98
N VAL A 16 15.23 -7.51 1.25
CA VAL A 16 14.31 -6.54 1.85
C VAL A 16 13.25 -7.37 2.56
N GLU A 17 13.25 -7.31 3.88
CA GLU A 17 12.20 -7.95 4.66
C GLU A 17 10.87 -7.31 4.28
N SER A 18 10.24 -7.85 3.25
CA SER A 18 8.83 -7.62 3.00
C SER A 18 8.11 -8.26 4.17
N ARG A 19 7.81 -7.47 5.19
CA ARG A 19 6.97 -7.96 6.28
C ARG A 19 5.61 -8.25 5.66
N PRO A 20 5.21 -9.55 5.58
CA PRO A 20 3.85 -9.84 5.17
C PRO A 20 2.93 -9.03 6.09
N ARG A 21 1.83 -8.51 5.57
CA ARG A 21 0.74 -7.95 6.38
C ARG A 21 0.18 -9.06 7.29
N THR A 22 0.95 -9.49 8.25
CA THR A 22 0.47 -10.37 9.29
C THR A 22 -0.48 -9.53 10.12
N ALA A 23 -1.77 -9.71 9.86
CA ALA A 23 -2.74 -9.42 10.89
C ALA A 23 -2.18 -10.02 12.18
N ARG A 24 -1.84 -9.17 13.15
CA ARG A 24 -1.39 -9.63 14.48
C ARG A 24 -2.39 -10.68 14.89
N GLY A 25 -1.91 -11.88 15.20
CA GLY A 25 -2.73 -13.02 15.53
C GLY A 25 -3.83 -12.64 16.52
N MET A 26 -4.89 -13.42 16.62
CA MET A 26 -6.16 -13.19 17.34
C MET A 26 -6.04 -12.82 18.84
N GLY A 27 -5.02 -12.06 19.23
CA GLY A 27 -4.94 -11.36 20.51
C GLY A 27 -6.09 -10.35 20.56
N LYS A 28 -6.84 -10.29 21.66
CA LYS A 28 -7.82 -9.23 21.90
C LYS A 28 -7.10 -7.90 21.79
N THR A 29 -7.42 -7.11 20.77
CA THR A 29 -6.90 -5.75 20.63
C THR A 29 -7.28 -4.98 21.88
N ALA A 30 -6.28 -4.46 22.60
CA ALA A 30 -6.54 -3.59 23.74
C ALA A 30 -7.31 -2.36 23.23
N ILE A 31 -8.31 -1.93 23.99
CA ILE A 31 -9.15 -0.79 23.62
C ILE A 31 -8.70 0.41 24.42
N ARG A 32 -8.39 1.49 23.74
CA ARG A 32 -7.99 2.75 24.34
C ARG A 32 -9.14 3.34 25.19
N PRO A 33 -8.88 3.72 26.43
CA PRO A 33 -9.87 4.42 27.25
C PRO A 33 -10.03 5.87 26.75
N VAL A 34 -11.16 6.16 26.12
CA VAL A 34 -11.47 7.50 25.59
C VAL A 34 -12.90 7.89 25.97
N ASP A 35 -13.15 9.18 26.11
CA ASP A 35 -14.51 9.68 26.21
C ASP A 35 -15.23 9.47 24.85
N ARG A 36 -16.26 8.66 24.88
CA ARG A 36 -16.97 8.20 23.68
C ARG A 36 -17.52 9.34 22.84
N GLU A 37 -18.14 10.30 23.50
CA GLU A 37 -18.87 11.36 22.82
C GLU A 37 -17.93 12.36 22.18
N THR A 38 -17.01 12.90 22.95
CA THR A 38 -16.00 13.86 22.48
C THR A 38 -15.12 13.26 21.40
N HIS A 39 -14.63 12.02 21.65
CA HIS A 39 -13.75 11.33 20.72
C HIS A 39 -14.43 11.01 19.39
N GLY A 40 -15.64 10.44 19.44
CA GLY A 40 -16.34 10.05 18.22
C GLY A 40 -16.82 11.25 17.40
N LYS A 41 -17.27 12.35 18.03
CA LYS A 41 -17.63 13.58 17.34
C LYS A 41 -16.43 14.17 16.59
N ARG A 42 -15.29 14.29 17.26
CA ARG A 42 -14.06 14.82 16.67
C ARG A 42 -13.60 14.00 15.46
N LEU A 43 -13.59 12.66 15.54
CA LEU A 43 -13.22 11.83 14.40
C LEU A 43 -14.18 11.97 13.22
N ILE A 44 -15.49 12.14 13.46
CA ILE A 44 -16.45 12.40 12.39
C ILE A 44 -16.14 13.74 11.72
N GLU A 45 -15.89 14.79 12.50
CA GLU A 45 -15.53 16.12 11.96
C GLU A 45 -14.23 16.06 11.16
N GLU A 46 -13.21 15.34 11.63
CA GLU A 46 -11.96 15.13 10.90
C GLU A 46 -12.20 14.41 9.56
N ILE A 47 -13.01 13.35 9.54
CA ILE A 47 -13.35 12.59 8.33
C ILE A 47 -14.14 13.46 7.35
N ASP A 48 -15.17 14.16 7.81
CA ASP A 48 -15.98 15.03 6.97
C ASP A 48 -15.13 16.16 6.37
N ALA A 49 -14.25 16.78 7.16
CA ALA A 49 -13.33 17.82 6.68
C ALA A 49 -12.37 17.30 5.59
N VAL A 50 -11.85 16.06 5.72
CA VAL A 50 -11.01 15.47 4.67
C VAL A 50 -11.82 15.24 3.40
N PHE A 51 -13.03 14.68 3.51
CA PHE A 51 -13.87 14.43 2.34
C PHE A 51 -14.27 15.71 1.62
N GLU A 52 -14.61 16.76 2.36
CA GLU A 52 -14.97 18.08 1.79
C GLU A 52 -13.75 18.68 1.06
N LYS A 53 -12.61 18.75 1.72
CA LYS A 53 -11.37 19.29 1.14
C LYS A 53 -10.93 18.55 -0.12
N GLU A 54 -10.99 17.21 -0.11
CA GLU A 54 -10.62 16.40 -1.28
C GLU A 54 -11.62 16.61 -2.43
N GLN A 55 -12.91 16.78 -2.12
CA GLN A 55 -13.93 17.10 -3.12
C GLN A 55 -13.67 18.48 -3.75
N GLU A 56 -13.42 19.49 -2.94
CA GLU A 56 -13.09 20.84 -3.41
C GLU A 56 -11.81 20.83 -4.28
N ALA A 57 -10.78 20.08 -3.86
CA ALA A 57 -9.56 19.94 -4.62
C ALA A 57 -9.81 19.30 -6.00
N ARG A 58 -10.66 18.27 -6.08
CA ARG A 58 -11.04 17.64 -7.36
C ARG A 58 -11.87 18.56 -8.25
N ASP A 59 -12.78 19.30 -7.67
CA ASP A 59 -13.65 20.23 -8.43
C ASP A 59 -12.87 21.41 -8.99
N SER A 60 -11.79 21.80 -8.32
CA SER A 60 -10.87 22.86 -8.78
C SER A 60 -9.82 22.39 -9.80
N GLN A 61 -9.64 21.07 -9.99
CA GLN A 61 -8.66 20.55 -10.96
C GLN A 61 -9.14 20.75 -12.40
N VAL A 62 -8.23 21.24 -13.26
CA VAL A 62 -8.41 21.35 -14.71
C VAL A 62 -8.22 20.00 -15.40
N LEU A 63 -8.49 18.90 -14.73
CA LEU A 63 -8.44 17.55 -15.30
C LEU A 63 -9.77 17.14 -15.89
N ASP A 64 -9.70 16.34 -16.96
CA ASP A 64 -10.86 15.65 -17.52
C ASP A 64 -11.61 14.93 -16.37
N PRO A 65 -12.93 15.08 -16.27
CA PRO A 65 -13.74 14.41 -15.24
C PRO A 65 -13.48 12.91 -15.13
N GLU A 66 -13.18 12.22 -16.23
CA GLU A 66 -12.85 10.79 -16.24
C GLU A 66 -11.48 10.45 -15.62
N LEU A 67 -10.62 11.46 -15.46
CA LEU A 67 -9.31 11.31 -14.80
C LEU A 67 -9.34 11.71 -13.31
N ARG A 68 -10.54 11.95 -12.75
CA ARG A 68 -10.70 12.26 -11.32
C ARG A 68 -10.87 10.98 -10.52
N ALA A 69 -10.32 10.96 -9.31
CA ALA A 69 -10.45 9.83 -8.41
C ALA A 69 -11.92 9.48 -8.10
N ASP A 70 -12.20 8.19 -7.97
CA ASP A 70 -13.51 7.61 -7.62
C ASP A 70 -13.63 7.27 -6.11
N GLY A 71 -12.67 7.74 -5.33
CA GLY A 71 -12.60 7.55 -3.89
C GLY A 71 -11.57 8.46 -3.25
N THR A 72 -11.53 8.47 -1.93
CA THR A 72 -10.67 9.32 -1.12
C THR A 72 -9.69 8.49 -0.32
N TYR A 73 -8.45 8.91 -0.28
CA TYR A 73 -7.42 8.32 0.58
C TYR A 73 -7.45 9.01 1.94
N LEU A 74 -7.49 8.20 3.00
CA LEU A 74 -7.46 8.63 4.40
C LEU A 74 -6.32 7.96 5.13
N THR A 75 -5.60 8.70 5.95
CA THR A 75 -4.62 8.16 6.88
C THR A 75 -5.22 8.17 8.29
N LEU A 76 -5.33 6.97 8.87
CA LEU A 76 -5.76 6.74 10.24
C LEU A 76 -4.51 6.63 11.11
N GLU A 77 -4.41 7.46 12.12
CA GLU A 77 -3.35 7.40 13.10
C GLU A 77 -3.82 6.67 14.35
N GLY A 78 -3.04 5.72 14.84
CA GLY A 78 -3.27 5.02 16.09
C GLY A 78 -3.00 5.90 17.30
N GLY A 79 -3.38 5.41 18.46
CA GLY A 79 -3.01 6.02 19.72
C GLY A 79 -1.61 5.59 20.17
N GLU A 80 -1.48 5.35 21.46
CA GLU A 80 -0.26 4.79 22.04
C GLU A 80 0.03 3.39 21.50
N VAL A 81 1.30 2.98 21.51
CA VAL A 81 1.78 1.68 20.99
C VAL A 81 1.00 0.48 21.55
N ALA A 82 0.49 0.59 22.81
CA ALA A 82 -0.32 -0.45 23.45
C ALA A 82 -1.69 -0.67 22.77
N PHE A 83 -2.20 0.31 22.04
CA PHE A 83 -3.54 0.34 21.45
C PHE A 83 -3.47 0.40 19.91
N GLY A 84 -2.94 -0.64 19.28
CA GLY A 84 -2.82 -0.70 17.84
C GLY A 84 -4.15 -0.62 17.10
N LEU A 85 -4.11 -0.16 15.85
CA LEU A 85 -5.27 -0.06 14.97
C LEU A 85 -5.89 -1.45 14.70
N LYS A 86 -7.22 -1.50 14.54
CA LYS A 86 -7.93 -2.72 14.17
C LYS A 86 -7.94 -2.91 12.64
N LEU A 87 -6.78 -3.31 12.12
CA LEU A 87 -6.51 -3.37 10.68
C LEU A 87 -7.46 -4.30 9.90
N ASP A 88 -7.90 -5.42 10.49
CA ASP A 88 -8.83 -6.38 9.88
C ASP A 88 -10.21 -5.78 9.56
N SER A 89 -10.57 -4.67 10.19
CA SER A 89 -11.81 -3.93 9.94
C SER A 89 -11.67 -2.87 8.83
N LEU A 90 -10.45 -2.62 8.35
CA LEU A 90 -10.13 -1.56 7.39
C LEU A 90 -10.17 -2.02 5.93
N THR A 91 -10.64 -3.24 5.67
CA THR A 91 -10.96 -3.72 4.32
C THR A 91 -12.38 -4.23 4.28
N ARG A 92 -13.17 -3.73 3.34
CA ARG A 92 -14.56 -4.16 3.16
C ARG A 92 -14.97 -4.18 1.70
N MET A 93 -15.56 -5.31 1.30
CA MET A 93 -16.11 -5.52 -0.03
C MET A 93 -17.64 -5.53 -0.01
N THR A 94 -18.28 -5.28 -1.14
CA THR A 94 -19.73 -5.47 -1.30
C THR A 94 -20.08 -6.97 -1.17
N ARG A 95 -21.28 -7.27 -0.63
CA ARG A 95 -21.70 -8.65 -0.34
C ARG A 95 -22.77 -9.18 -1.31
N HIS A 96 -22.79 -8.73 -2.55
CA HIS A 96 -23.78 -9.25 -3.50
C HIS A 96 -23.32 -10.56 -4.15
N GLN A 97 -24.20 -11.57 -4.17
CA GLN A 97 -23.89 -12.89 -4.76
C GLN A 97 -23.87 -12.89 -6.29
N LYS A 98 -24.53 -11.93 -6.94
CA LYS A 98 -24.72 -11.87 -8.39
C LYS A 98 -23.90 -10.80 -9.12
N THR A 99 -23.20 -9.94 -8.41
CA THR A 99 -22.39 -8.87 -8.99
C THR A 99 -20.94 -9.03 -8.55
N PRO A 100 -19.97 -8.57 -9.37
CA PRO A 100 -18.57 -8.55 -8.97
C PRO A 100 -18.42 -7.83 -7.63
N LYS A 101 -17.57 -8.37 -6.75
CA LYS A 101 -17.26 -7.72 -5.49
C LYS A 101 -16.56 -6.41 -5.77
N ARG A 102 -17.11 -5.30 -5.25
CA ARG A 102 -16.49 -3.98 -5.32
C ARG A 102 -15.99 -3.58 -3.94
N PRO A 103 -14.84 -2.94 -3.83
CA PRO A 103 -14.36 -2.42 -2.56
C PRO A 103 -15.23 -1.26 -2.09
N GLN A 104 -15.61 -1.29 -0.82
CA GLN A 104 -16.23 -0.15 -0.14
C GLN A 104 -15.13 0.72 0.47
N TRP A 105 -14.17 0.10 1.12
CA TRP A 105 -12.90 0.67 1.53
C TRP A 105 -11.83 -0.42 1.62
N LEU A 106 -10.60 -0.04 1.42
CA LEU A 106 -9.43 -0.93 1.37
C LEU A 106 -8.32 -0.40 2.27
N LEU A 107 -7.74 -1.28 3.06
CA LEU A 107 -6.45 -1.03 3.70
C LEU A 107 -5.35 -1.14 2.65
N LEU A 108 -4.52 -0.13 2.53
CA LEU A 108 -3.44 -0.03 1.54
C LEU A 108 -2.08 -0.24 2.20
N THR A 109 -1.62 0.73 2.99
CA THR A 109 -0.34 0.68 3.67
C THR A 109 -0.51 0.70 5.17
N VAL A 110 0.47 0.14 5.88
CA VAL A 110 0.58 0.23 7.34
C VAL A 110 2.01 0.58 7.70
N HIS A 111 2.17 1.71 8.36
CA HIS A 111 3.41 2.09 9.00
C HIS A 111 3.32 1.69 10.48
N PRO A 112 4.08 0.67 10.92
CA PRO A 112 4.03 0.22 12.30
C PRO A 112 4.50 1.33 13.25
N ALA A 113 3.97 1.30 14.47
CA ALA A 113 4.42 2.21 15.51
C ALA A 113 5.92 2.05 15.78
N THR A 114 6.59 3.18 15.98
CA THR A 114 7.98 3.28 16.43
C THR A 114 8.03 4.03 17.76
N GLU A 115 9.21 4.21 18.34
CA GLU A 115 9.37 5.00 19.58
C GLU A 115 8.85 6.45 19.43
N ASN A 116 8.97 7.03 18.24
CA ASN A 116 8.66 8.44 17.98
C ASN A 116 7.35 8.66 17.22
N PHE A 117 6.81 7.64 16.60
CA PHE A 117 5.63 7.76 15.74
C PHE A 117 4.60 6.67 16.06
N PRO A 118 3.32 7.03 16.17
CA PRO A 118 2.24 6.06 16.31
C PRO A 118 2.07 5.21 15.04
N GLU A 119 1.35 4.09 15.17
CA GLU A 119 0.94 3.28 14.03
C GLU A 119 0.04 4.10 13.10
N ARG A 120 0.31 4.05 11.80
CA ARG A 120 -0.52 4.70 10.76
C ARG A 120 -0.98 3.69 9.74
N ALA A 121 -2.24 3.81 9.34
CA ALA A 121 -2.83 2.98 8.31
C ALA A 121 -3.47 3.86 7.24
N THR A 122 -3.05 3.71 6.00
CA THR A 122 -3.67 4.38 4.86
C THR A 122 -4.75 3.50 4.28
N ILE A 123 -5.92 4.07 4.08
CA ILE A 123 -7.07 3.42 3.47
C ILE A 123 -7.57 4.23 2.29
N TRP A 124 -8.15 3.53 1.32
CA TRP A 124 -8.94 4.13 0.27
C TRP A 124 -10.42 3.87 0.54
N VAL A 125 -11.27 4.89 0.41
CA VAL A 125 -12.72 4.82 0.61
C VAL A 125 -13.41 5.26 -0.68
N SER A 126 -14.22 4.38 -1.27
CA SER A 126 -15.00 4.71 -2.46
C SER A 126 -16.02 5.81 -2.17
N ASP A 127 -16.19 6.74 -3.09
CA ASP A 127 -17.12 7.85 -2.97
C ASP A 127 -18.57 7.37 -2.82
N GLU A 128 -18.94 6.27 -3.52
CA GLU A 128 -20.24 5.61 -3.38
C GLU A 128 -20.52 5.15 -1.95
N PHE A 129 -19.47 4.83 -1.18
CA PHE A 129 -19.61 4.24 0.15
C PHE A 129 -19.14 5.14 1.30
N ARG A 130 -18.83 6.43 1.06
CA ARG A 130 -18.47 7.41 2.10
C ARG A 130 -19.43 7.39 3.28
N TYR A 131 -20.74 7.42 2.99
CA TYR A 131 -21.76 7.42 4.03
C TYR A 131 -21.73 6.16 4.91
N LYS A 132 -21.39 5.00 4.34
CA LYS A 132 -21.25 3.75 5.10
C LYS A 132 -20.01 3.75 5.97
N PHE A 133 -18.95 4.37 5.49
CA PHE A 133 -17.72 4.52 6.28
C PHE A 133 -17.96 5.45 7.47
N ILE A 134 -18.53 6.63 7.25
CA ILE A 134 -18.91 7.58 8.32
C ILE A 134 -19.90 6.92 9.31
N LYS A 135 -20.82 6.09 8.81
CA LYS A 135 -21.77 5.36 9.67
C LYS A 135 -21.07 4.47 10.72
N LEU A 136 -19.87 3.97 10.47
CA LEU A 136 -19.12 3.19 11.48
C LEU A 136 -18.87 4.04 12.73
N PHE A 137 -18.53 5.31 12.56
CA PHE A 137 -18.25 6.27 13.63
C PHE A 137 -19.53 6.77 14.28
N LYS A 138 -20.58 7.03 13.49
CA LYS A 138 -21.91 7.37 14.02
C LYS A 138 -22.51 6.23 14.83
N ASP A 139 -22.39 4.98 14.37
CA ASP A 139 -22.82 3.81 15.12
C ASP A 139 -22.02 3.64 16.42
N TYR A 140 -20.73 4.00 16.45
CA TYR A 140 -19.94 4.02 17.66
C TYR A 140 -20.52 5.00 18.70
N LEU A 141 -20.99 6.16 18.28
CA LEU A 141 -21.58 7.16 19.17
C LEU A 141 -22.95 6.74 19.74
N THR A 142 -23.80 6.13 18.91
CA THR A 142 -25.24 6.02 19.21
C THR A 142 -25.74 4.60 19.43
N VAL A 143 -24.98 3.59 19.06
CA VAL A 143 -25.43 2.17 19.09
C VAL A 143 -24.57 1.36 20.04
N ASP A 144 -25.22 0.63 20.93
CA ASP A 144 -24.57 -0.35 21.79
C ASP A 144 -24.76 -1.77 21.29
N THR A 145 -23.79 -2.62 21.56
CA THR A 145 -23.86 -4.06 21.32
C THR A 145 -24.68 -4.76 22.42
N LYS A 146 -24.97 -6.04 22.22
CA LYS A 146 -25.64 -6.90 23.22
C LYS A 146 -24.94 -6.93 24.60
N HIS A 147 -23.68 -6.51 24.64
CA HIS A 147 -22.87 -6.51 25.86
C HIS A 147 -22.67 -5.09 26.43
N ASN A 148 -23.55 -4.15 26.13
CA ASN A 148 -23.51 -2.75 26.58
C ASN A 148 -22.15 -2.07 26.25
N ARG A 149 -21.59 -2.37 25.09
CA ARG A 149 -20.35 -1.74 24.59
C ARG A 149 -20.67 -1.00 23.31
N PRO A 150 -20.02 0.15 23.07
CA PRO A 150 -20.21 0.88 21.81
C PRO A 150 -19.94 -0.03 20.59
N LYS A 151 -20.81 0.03 19.60
CA LYS A 151 -20.59 -0.66 18.33
C LYS A 151 -19.33 -0.10 17.67
N ASN A 152 -18.55 -0.97 17.03
CA ASN A 152 -17.24 -0.62 16.41
C ASN A 152 -16.19 -0.09 17.41
N ASN A 153 -16.34 -0.32 18.71
CA ASN A 153 -15.47 0.24 19.76
C ASN A 153 -13.99 -0.06 19.49
N ALA A 154 -13.63 -1.31 19.17
CA ALA A 154 -12.24 -1.70 18.95
C ALA A 154 -11.60 -1.00 17.73
N LEU A 155 -12.41 -0.59 16.74
CA LEU A 155 -11.94 0.18 15.61
C LEU A 155 -11.79 1.65 15.98
N VAL A 156 -12.88 2.28 16.47
CA VAL A 156 -12.96 3.73 16.60
C VAL A 156 -12.18 4.25 17.79
N ALA A 157 -12.22 3.56 18.93
CA ALA A 157 -11.52 4.03 20.12
C ALA A 157 -9.98 4.05 19.97
N ASN A 158 -9.43 3.20 19.12
CA ASN A 158 -7.99 3.12 18.91
C ASN A 158 -7.45 4.08 17.83
N ILE A 159 -8.32 4.74 17.05
CA ILE A 159 -7.92 5.80 16.14
C ILE A 159 -7.73 7.07 16.93
N SER A 160 -6.57 7.71 16.88
CA SER A 160 -6.31 9.00 17.51
C SER A 160 -6.68 10.16 16.60
N HIS A 161 -6.35 10.07 15.30
CA HIS A 161 -6.63 11.10 14.30
C HIS A 161 -6.98 10.49 12.95
N VAL A 162 -7.72 11.27 12.15
CA VAL A 162 -7.96 10.98 10.73
C VAL A 162 -7.54 12.19 9.93
N GLN A 163 -6.71 11.98 8.92
CA GLN A 163 -6.20 13.06 8.07
C GLN A 163 -6.17 12.67 6.60
N ALA A 164 -6.01 13.65 5.72
CA ALA A 164 -5.74 13.41 4.31
C ALA A 164 -4.43 12.64 4.15
N THR A 165 -4.39 11.75 3.18
CA THR A 165 -3.20 10.98 2.87
C THR A 165 -2.19 11.83 2.11
N PHE A 166 -0.95 11.78 2.54
CA PHE A 166 0.19 12.39 1.85
C PHE A 166 1.04 11.30 1.17
N LEU A 167 1.97 11.76 0.32
CA LEU A 167 2.89 10.86 -0.35
C LEU A 167 3.65 9.94 0.63
N ASP A 168 4.07 10.48 1.77
CA ASP A 168 4.82 9.74 2.79
C ASP A 168 4.00 8.59 3.42
N ASP A 169 2.67 8.69 3.39
CA ASP A 169 1.79 7.63 3.90
C ASP A 169 1.68 6.44 2.93
N LEU A 170 1.91 6.68 1.64
CA LEU A 170 1.96 5.64 0.60
C LEU A 170 3.39 5.18 0.31
N TRP A 171 4.40 5.91 0.78
CA TRP A 171 5.81 5.58 0.59
C TRP A 171 6.24 4.47 1.55
N THR A 172 6.64 3.31 1.00
CA THR A 172 6.99 2.13 1.80
C THR A 172 8.47 1.76 1.74
N SER A 173 9.27 2.48 0.95
CA SER A 173 10.72 2.30 0.90
C SER A 173 11.44 2.99 2.07
N LYS A 174 12.66 2.55 2.36
CA LYS A 174 13.52 3.19 3.36
C LYS A 174 13.96 4.57 2.87
N GLY A 175 14.06 5.52 3.79
CA GLY A 175 14.48 6.88 3.51
C GLY A 175 13.36 7.76 2.96
N MET A 176 13.72 8.98 2.60
CA MET A 176 12.77 9.96 2.08
C MET A 176 12.49 9.73 0.59
N PRO A 177 11.26 10.02 0.12
CA PRO A 177 10.95 10.01 -1.29
C PRO A 177 11.87 10.95 -2.07
N PRO A 178 12.37 10.57 -3.27
CA PRO A 178 13.23 11.43 -4.07
C PRO A 178 12.47 12.68 -4.55
N TYR A 179 13.20 13.78 -4.76
CA TYR A 179 12.62 14.99 -5.34
C TYR A 179 12.25 14.78 -6.83
N ASP A 180 13.12 14.10 -7.56
CA ASP A 180 12.98 13.75 -8.98
C ASP A 180 13.66 12.40 -9.23
N GLY A 181 13.12 11.57 -10.10
CA GLY A 181 13.71 10.27 -10.42
C GLY A 181 12.67 9.21 -10.78
N TRP A 182 13.10 7.97 -10.72
CA TRP A 182 12.25 6.82 -10.96
C TRP A 182 11.45 6.39 -9.73
N TRP A 183 10.20 5.98 -9.95
CA TRP A 183 9.25 5.55 -8.92
C TRP A 183 8.56 4.27 -9.36
N ASP A 184 8.41 3.32 -8.46
CA ASP A 184 7.58 2.14 -8.67
C ASP A 184 6.18 2.39 -8.07
N LEU A 185 5.19 2.54 -8.95
CA LEU A 185 3.78 2.66 -8.59
C LEU A 185 3.19 1.26 -8.49
N TRP A 186 2.73 0.89 -7.32
CA TRP A 186 2.06 -0.38 -7.07
C TRP A 186 0.55 -0.17 -7.17
N LEU A 187 -0.08 -0.83 -8.13
CA LEU A 187 -1.50 -0.72 -8.43
C LEU A 187 -2.19 -2.05 -8.12
N GLU A 188 -3.43 -2.02 -7.62
CA GLU A 188 -4.25 -3.22 -7.47
C GLU A 188 -4.66 -3.74 -8.85
N ASN A 189 -4.01 -4.83 -9.30
CA ASN A 189 -4.11 -5.35 -10.67
C ASN A 189 -5.56 -5.64 -11.10
N SER A 190 -6.42 -6.10 -10.19
CA SER A 190 -7.83 -6.42 -10.48
C SER A 190 -8.68 -5.18 -10.82
N ARG A 191 -8.20 -3.97 -10.51
CA ARG A 191 -8.87 -2.69 -10.73
C ARG A 191 -8.19 -1.82 -11.77
N VAL A 192 -7.06 -2.25 -12.32
CA VAL A 192 -6.35 -1.47 -13.34
C VAL A 192 -7.12 -1.54 -14.66
N ASP A 193 -7.50 -0.38 -15.15
CA ASP A 193 -7.87 -0.16 -16.53
C ASP A 193 -6.63 0.38 -17.28
N ASN A 194 -6.14 -0.40 -18.24
CA ASN A 194 -4.92 -0.05 -18.98
C ASN A 194 -5.09 1.20 -19.85
N GLU A 195 -6.27 1.44 -20.40
CA GLU A 195 -6.55 2.65 -21.19
C GLU A 195 -6.55 3.88 -20.30
N LEU A 196 -7.22 3.80 -19.16
CA LEU A 196 -7.23 4.84 -18.16
C LEU A 196 -5.82 5.11 -17.61
N LEU A 197 -5.03 4.07 -17.33
CA LEU A 197 -3.63 4.20 -16.89
C LEU A 197 -2.82 4.99 -17.92
N GLN A 198 -2.90 4.63 -19.22
CA GLN A 198 -2.18 5.36 -20.27
C GLN A 198 -2.62 6.83 -20.37
N ARG A 199 -3.91 7.10 -20.24
CA ARG A 199 -4.44 8.48 -20.25
C ARG A 199 -3.92 9.28 -19.06
N VAL A 200 -3.86 8.68 -17.87
CA VAL A 200 -3.29 9.35 -16.68
C VAL A 200 -1.81 9.62 -16.88
N LEU A 201 -1.04 8.63 -17.31
CA LEU A 201 0.41 8.81 -17.54
C LEU A 201 0.67 9.92 -18.57
N ALA A 202 -0.11 9.97 -19.66
CA ALA A 202 0.00 11.01 -20.67
C ALA A 202 -0.42 12.39 -20.15
N ALA A 203 -1.51 12.49 -19.38
CA ALA A 203 -2.00 13.75 -18.84
C ALA A 203 -1.02 14.40 -17.86
N PHE A 204 -0.24 13.60 -17.15
CA PHE A 204 0.81 14.07 -16.24
C PHE A 204 2.20 14.09 -16.88
N GLU A 205 2.31 13.77 -18.18
CA GLU A 205 3.59 13.71 -18.90
C GLU A 205 4.63 12.87 -18.13
N LEU A 206 4.24 11.66 -17.77
CA LEU A 206 5.11 10.73 -17.07
C LEU A 206 5.81 9.82 -18.08
N GLU A 207 7.12 9.72 -17.94
CA GLU A 207 7.91 8.75 -18.69
C GLU A 207 7.73 7.37 -18.05
N GLU A 208 7.18 6.41 -18.80
CA GLU A 208 7.01 5.05 -18.33
C GLU A 208 8.18 4.16 -18.80
N SER A 209 8.70 3.32 -17.91
CA SER A 209 9.61 2.25 -18.30
C SER A 209 8.92 1.23 -19.21
N GLN A 210 9.67 0.63 -20.12
CA GLN A 210 9.12 -0.37 -21.06
C GLN A 210 8.57 -1.62 -20.38
N GLN A 211 9.02 -1.91 -19.16
CA GLN A 211 8.66 -3.13 -18.43
C GLN A 211 7.65 -2.83 -17.34
N ARG A 212 6.52 -3.56 -17.36
CA ARG A 212 5.57 -3.66 -16.26
C ARG A 212 5.73 -5.02 -15.61
N THR A 213 5.76 -5.02 -14.29
CA THR A 213 5.91 -6.26 -13.51
C THR A 213 4.60 -6.59 -12.80
N ARG A 214 4.20 -7.85 -12.81
CA ARG A 214 3.06 -8.34 -12.04
C ARG A 214 3.54 -9.26 -10.93
N ILE A 215 3.18 -8.93 -9.70
CA ILE A 215 3.49 -9.74 -8.53
C ILE A 215 2.20 -9.92 -7.73
N ASN A 216 1.73 -11.16 -7.65
CA ASN A 216 0.44 -11.49 -7.01
C ASN A 216 -0.71 -10.61 -7.57
N ASP A 217 -1.39 -9.89 -6.69
CA ASP A 217 -2.52 -9.02 -7.03
C ASP A 217 -2.08 -7.59 -7.41
N SER A 218 -0.80 -7.33 -7.58
CA SER A 218 -0.25 -6.00 -7.87
C SER A 218 0.33 -5.92 -9.28
N LEU A 219 0.03 -4.83 -9.96
CA LEU A 219 0.73 -4.37 -11.15
C LEU A 219 1.70 -3.26 -10.74
N ILE A 220 2.96 -3.44 -11.06
CA ILE A 220 4.02 -2.45 -10.80
C ILE A 220 4.30 -1.72 -12.11
N VAL A 221 4.15 -0.40 -12.07
CA VAL A 221 4.45 0.49 -13.19
C VAL A 221 5.56 1.42 -12.76
N ARG A 222 6.68 1.38 -13.46
CA ARG A 222 7.82 2.26 -13.19
C ARG A 222 7.70 3.52 -14.02
N VAL A 223 7.78 4.68 -13.35
CA VAL A 223 7.69 5.99 -14.00
C VAL A 223 8.81 6.91 -13.54
N HIS A 224 9.30 7.75 -14.45
CA HIS A 224 10.18 8.88 -14.11
C HIS A 224 9.34 10.13 -13.88
N ALA A 225 9.48 10.75 -12.72
CA ALA A 225 8.69 11.91 -12.36
C ALA A 225 9.29 12.72 -11.22
N THR A 226 8.90 14.00 -11.16
CA THR A 226 9.12 14.81 -9.96
C THR A 226 8.16 14.40 -8.85
N GLN A 227 8.58 14.59 -7.60
CA GLN A 227 7.74 14.37 -6.42
C GLN A 227 6.37 15.08 -6.51
N LYS A 228 6.34 16.29 -7.11
CA LYS A 228 5.12 17.06 -7.32
C LYS A 228 4.12 16.31 -8.21
N LYS A 229 4.58 15.74 -9.33
CA LYS A 229 3.73 14.96 -10.24
C LYS A 229 3.19 13.71 -9.54
N ILE A 230 4.02 12.99 -8.78
CA ILE A 230 3.60 11.81 -8.00
C ILE A 230 2.54 12.17 -6.96
N LYS A 231 2.68 13.28 -6.25
CA LYS A 231 1.64 13.75 -5.30
C LYS A 231 0.28 13.96 -5.97
N HIS A 232 0.26 14.41 -7.21
CA HIS A 232 -0.98 14.61 -7.95
C HIS A 232 -1.64 13.29 -8.39
N LEU A 233 -0.87 12.20 -8.53
CA LEU A 233 -1.42 10.89 -8.89
C LEU A 233 -2.38 10.33 -7.82
N ILE A 234 -2.23 10.72 -6.56
CA ILE A 234 -3.13 10.31 -5.47
C ILE A 234 -4.57 10.78 -5.72
N ALA A 235 -4.74 11.89 -6.45
CA ALA A 235 -6.05 12.43 -6.82
C ALA A 235 -6.60 11.90 -8.15
N THR A 236 -5.98 10.87 -8.72
CA THR A 236 -6.42 10.20 -9.97
C THR A 236 -7.18 8.90 -9.66
N PRO A 237 -7.92 8.34 -10.63
CA PRO A 237 -8.64 7.09 -10.43
C PRO A 237 -7.74 5.84 -10.51
N LEU A 238 -6.42 5.99 -10.52
CA LEU A 238 -5.51 4.85 -10.45
C LEU A 238 -5.68 4.11 -9.11
N PRO A 239 -5.82 2.79 -9.12
CA PRO A 239 -5.95 1.99 -7.91
C PRO A 239 -4.59 1.84 -7.20
N LEU A 240 -4.00 2.97 -6.80
CA LEU A 240 -2.69 3.06 -6.19
C LEU A 240 -2.73 2.46 -4.78
N THR A 241 -1.88 1.49 -4.51
CA THR A 241 -1.79 0.83 -3.21
C THR A 241 -0.59 1.30 -2.41
N GLU A 242 0.55 1.47 -3.06
CA GLU A 242 1.77 1.96 -2.43
C GLU A 242 2.73 2.52 -3.49
N ILE A 243 3.72 3.27 -3.03
CA ILE A 243 4.77 3.87 -3.85
C ILE A 243 6.13 3.45 -3.27
N ARG A 244 7.05 3.02 -4.13
CA ARG A 244 8.38 2.59 -3.71
C ARG A 244 9.48 3.24 -4.52
N ALA A 245 10.68 3.27 -3.93
CA ALA A 245 11.89 3.44 -4.71
C ALA A 245 12.04 2.23 -5.65
N PRO A 246 12.42 2.43 -6.90
CA PRO A 246 12.70 1.31 -7.78
C PRO A 246 13.88 0.52 -7.23
N SER A 247 13.73 -0.77 -7.13
CA SER A 247 14.89 -1.64 -7.09
C SER A 247 15.33 -1.84 -8.53
N PHE A 248 16.44 -1.24 -8.89
CA PHE A 248 17.11 -1.57 -10.13
C PHE A 248 17.72 -2.96 -9.93
N ILE A 249 17.01 -3.95 -10.41
CA ILE A 249 17.67 -5.13 -10.92
C ILE A 249 17.90 -4.74 -12.37
N ASP A 250 19.11 -4.33 -12.71
CA ASP A 250 19.49 -4.30 -14.10
C ASP A 250 19.19 -5.70 -14.61
N SER A 251 18.33 -5.82 -15.62
CA SER A 251 18.09 -7.13 -16.19
C SER A 251 19.44 -7.58 -16.68
N PHE A 252 19.89 -8.76 -16.27
CA PHE A 252 21.16 -9.31 -16.71
C PHE A 252 21.28 -9.25 -18.25
N ASP A 253 20.14 -9.38 -18.93
CA ASP A 253 20.03 -9.33 -20.40
C ASP A 253 20.22 -7.91 -20.97
N ASP A 254 20.01 -6.85 -20.17
CA ASP A 254 20.18 -5.45 -20.60
C ASP A 254 21.63 -4.97 -20.41
N LEU A 255 22.46 -5.74 -19.69
CA LEU A 255 23.86 -5.42 -19.50
C LEU A 255 24.69 -5.71 -20.74
N SER A 256 25.77 -4.96 -20.92
CA SER A 256 26.75 -5.28 -21.93
C SER A 256 27.38 -6.66 -21.70
N PHE A 257 27.84 -7.34 -22.72
CA PHE A 257 28.51 -8.65 -22.61
C PHE A 257 29.68 -8.64 -21.60
N SER A 258 30.40 -7.52 -21.51
CA SER A 258 31.49 -7.35 -20.55
C SER A 258 30.96 -7.36 -19.10
N GLU A 259 29.90 -6.60 -18.83
CA GLU A 259 29.27 -6.55 -17.51
C GLU A 259 28.63 -7.86 -17.12
N GLN A 260 27.94 -8.54 -18.07
CA GLN A 260 27.40 -9.88 -17.84
C GLN A 260 28.51 -10.86 -17.45
N SER A 261 29.66 -10.79 -18.13
CA SER A 261 30.83 -11.64 -17.84
C SER A 261 31.40 -11.34 -16.46
N GLU A 262 31.49 -10.09 -16.05
CA GLU A 262 31.94 -9.68 -14.71
C GLU A 262 31.00 -10.21 -13.63
N TYR A 263 29.68 -10.12 -13.81
CA TYR A 263 28.70 -10.69 -12.88
C TYR A 263 28.80 -12.20 -12.77
N VAL A 264 29.00 -12.91 -13.88
CA VAL A 264 29.18 -14.38 -13.88
C VAL A 264 30.45 -14.77 -13.13
N LEU A 265 31.55 -14.05 -13.37
CA LEU A 265 32.82 -14.32 -12.70
C LEU A 265 32.74 -14.02 -11.19
N ASP A 266 32.09 -12.94 -10.80
CA ASP A 266 31.88 -12.59 -9.39
C ASP A 266 30.96 -13.62 -8.70
N LEU A 267 29.93 -14.10 -9.39
CA LEU A 267 29.06 -15.17 -8.90
C LEU A 267 29.85 -16.47 -8.73
N ASP A 268 30.61 -16.88 -9.74
CA ASP A 268 31.45 -18.11 -9.71
C ASP A 268 32.46 -18.07 -8.55
N ALA A 269 33.07 -16.92 -8.30
CA ALA A 269 33.99 -16.70 -7.20
C ALA A 269 33.34 -16.82 -5.80
N ARG A 270 32.02 -16.58 -5.71
CA ARG A 270 31.26 -16.64 -4.46
C ARG A 270 30.52 -17.98 -4.24
N VAL A 271 30.39 -18.79 -5.28
CA VAL A 271 29.70 -20.09 -5.20
C VAL A 271 30.63 -21.12 -4.58
N SER A 272 30.18 -21.74 -3.52
CA SER A 272 30.88 -22.92 -2.90
C SER A 272 30.21 -24.19 -3.38
N SER A 273 31.01 -25.19 -3.73
CA SER A 273 30.46 -26.51 -4.07
C SER A 273 29.72 -27.11 -2.88
N ALA A 274 28.60 -27.80 -3.14
CA ALA A 274 27.82 -28.46 -2.10
C ALA A 274 28.66 -29.49 -1.35
N GLN A 275 28.43 -29.56 -0.06
CA GLN A 275 28.93 -30.66 0.74
C GLN A 275 28.05 -31.90 0.54
N ALA A 276 28.65 -33.10 0.68
CA ALA A 276 27.87 -34.33 0.58
C ALA A 276 26.71 -34.34 1.60
N GLY A 277 25.49 -34.53 1.11
CA GLY A 277 24.29 -34.53 1.95
C GLY A 277 23.54 -33.18 2.04
N ALA A 278 24.00 -32.17 1.32
CA ALA A 278 23.25 -30.92 1.23
C ALA A 278 21.84 -31.14 0.59
N PRO A 279 20.80 -30.47 1.08
CA PRO A 279 19.44 -30.60 0.51
C PRO A 279 19.39 -30.07 -0.95
N VAL A 280 18.73 -30.82 -1.82
CA VAL A 280 18.53 -30.43 -3.22
C VAL A 280 17.22 -29.71 -3.33
N VAL A 281 17.23 -28.47 -3.85
CA VAL A 281 16.02 -27.72 -4.21
C VAL A 281 15.84 -27.87 -5.72
N CYS A 282 14.76 -28.54 -6.15
CA CYS A 282 14.36 -28.54 -7.55
C CYS A 282 13.42 -27.37 -7.80
N HIS A 283 13.78 -26.49 -8.72
CA HIS A 283 12.87 -25.54 -9.33
C HIS A 283 12.17 -26.25 -10.50
N LEU A 284 10.85 -26.40 -10.39
CA LEU A 284 10.03 -26.91 -11.51
C LEU A 284 9.40 -25.69 -12.17
N ASP A 285 9.77 -25.46 -13.42
CA ASP A 285 9.15 -24.46 -14.30
C ASP A 285 7.76 -24.90 -14.76
#